data_713732c48fee4120007662680f5b07d1
#
_entry.id   713732c48fee4120007662680f5b07d1
#
_cell.length_a   1.000
_cell.length_b   1.000
_cell.length_c   1.000
_cell.angle_alpha   90.00
_cell.angle_beta   90.00
_cell.angle_gamma   90.00
#
_symmetry.space_group_name_H-M   'P 1'
#
loop_
_entity.id
_entity.type
_entity.pdbx_description
1 polymer ?
#
loop_
_entity_poly.entity_id
_entity_poly.type
_entity_poly.pdbx_seq_one_letter_code
_entity_poly.pdbx_strand_id
1 'polypeptide(L)'
;MFHFLPGVPIIRLTVPRSSAPTRAAQSEKRRLRFPGSAPSKRRRAMQEDTTDELPSVDELLQRVADSYDSLPRQLKSVATYLEQHRSSVMVDRTADIAASCGVHPSAVVRFAQRFGFSGFSDLQEVFKQAYTGQNVSGQTYKQRIRKLIDTKPGRLSGGSVAREFVAACRNGLDELEATFDDEQFEAAVSMLEHAENIYVIGVRRSFAVASYIVYALQHTAKRVHLVSGFGGMFREQIRSVKKGDVVIAISFQPYARETQYCVRVAHHHQAQTLVISDSRLSPLSRYASAQLFVKEGSAFAFRALTSTICLCQALFVALAYRLELNVEESKDTGGYDD
;
A
#
# COMPACT_ATOMS: atom_id res chain seq x y z
N MET A 1 14.46 37.95 10.42
CA MET A 1 15.86 38.40 10.54
C MET A 1 16.74 37.20 10.82
N PHE A 2 17.10 36.46 9.76
CA PHE A 2 17.97 35.28 9.85
C PHE A 2 19.30 35.60 9.19
N HIS A 3 20.39 35.57 9.97
CA HIS A 3 21.76 35.78 9.50
C HIS A 3 22.22 34.58 8.65
N PHE A 4 22.51 34.83 7.37
CA PHE A 4 23.26 33.92 6.53
C PHE A 4 24.74 33.92 6.95
N LEU A 5 25.28 32.76 7.25
CA LEU A 5 26.71 32.51 7.38
C LEU A 5 27.30 32.24 5.97
N PRO A 6 28.34 32.95 5.52
CA PRO A 6 29.01 32.65 4.27
C PRO A 6 30.08 31.59 4.46
N GLY A 7 30.15 30.61 3.57
CA GLY A 7 31.30 29.75 3.44
C GLY A 7 31.04 28.24 3.38
N VAL A 8 30.24 27.76 2.43
CA VAL A 8 30.25 26.33 2.07
C VAL A 8 30.62 26.23 0.57
N PRO A 9 31.71 25.53 0.20
CA PRO A 9 32.10 25.40 -1.21
C PRO A 9 31.16 24.43 -1.94
N ILE A 10 30.68 24.90 -3.10
CA ILE A 10 29.88 24.10 -4.04
C ILE A 10 30.81 23.05 -4.68
N ILE A 11 30.64 21.78 -4.30
CA ILE A 11 31.29 20.67 -4.99
C ILE A 11 30.57 20.42 -6.31
N ARG A 12 31.17 20.83 -7.42
CA ARG A 12 30.75 20.42 -8.76
C ARG A 12 31.10 18.95 -8.99
N LEU A 13 30.10 18.09 -9.01
CA LEU A 13 30.23 16.71 -9.46
C LEU A 13 30.33 16.69 -10.99
N THR A 14 31.53 16.48 -11.51
CA THR A 14 31.77 16.17 -12.92
C THR A 14 31.45 14.69 -13.19
N VAL A 15 30.46 14.45 -14.04
CA VAL A 15 30.12 13.12 -14.54
C VAL A 15 31.10 12.77 -15.66
N PRO A 16 31.79 11.61 -15.63
CA PRO A 16 32.65 11.19 -16.74
C PRO A 16 31.80 10.68 -17.90
N ARG A 17 32.03 11.22 -19.10
CA ARG A 17 31.45 10.75 -20.35
C ARG A 17 32.00 9.35 -20.70
N SER A 18 31.10 8.39 -20.87
CA SER A 18 31.37 7.06 -21.41
C SER A 18 31.78 7.16 -22.89
N SER A 19 32.95 6.66 -23.21
CA SER A 19 33.47 6.49 -24.58
C SER A 19 32.86 5.25 -25.23
N ALA A 20 32.44 5.41 -26.48
CA ALA A 20 31.91 4.35 -27.35
C ALA A 20 32.97 3.31 -27.73
N PRO A 21 32.60 2.04 -27.98
CA PRO A 21 33.53 1.06 -28.49
C PRO A 21 33.60 1.07 -30.02
N THR A 22 34.84 0.96 -30.48
CA THR A 22 35.30 0.91 -31.87
C THR A 22 34.94 -0.43 -32.53
N ARG A 23 34.54 -0.33 -33.81
CA ARG A 23 34.36 -1.44 -34.79
C ARG A 23 35.70 -2.02 -35.22
N ALA A 24 35.81 -3.34 -35.24
CA ALA A 24 36.51 -4.25 -36.21
C ALA A 24 36.59 -5.65 -35.54
N ALA A 25 36.34 -6.77 -36.14
CA ALA A 25 36.67 -7.26 -37.46
C ALA A 25 35.75 -8.43 -37.86
N GLN A 26 35.65 -8.56 -39.14
CA GLN A 26 34.91 -9.57 -39.91
C GLN A 26 35.65 -10.91 -39.96
N SER A 27 34.86 -11.93 -40.38
CA SER A 27 35.19 -13.15 -41.11
C SER A 27 35.56 -14.39 -40.28
N GLU A 28 34.72 -15.41 -40.31
CA GLU A 28 34.95 -16.54 -41.19
C GLU A 28 33.74 -17.50 -41.28
N LYS A 29 33.25 -17.66 -42.49
CA LYS A 29 32.25 -18.67 -42.85
C LYS A 29 32.96 -20.02 -43.03
N ARG A 30 32.49 -21.06 -42.33
CA ARG A 30 32.70 -22.43 -42.82
C ARG A 30 31.40 -23.23 -42.79
N ARG A 31 30.89 -23.46 -43.98
CA ARG A 31 29.80 -24.44 -44.24
C ARG A 31 30.38 -25.84 -44.11
N LEU A 32 29.66 -26.73 -43.45
CA LEU A 32 29.71 -28.17 -43.76
C LEU A 32 28.30 -28.76 -43.72
N ARG A 33 28.08 -29.61 -44.73
CA ARG A 33 26.82 -30.20 -45.18
C ARG A 33 26.32 -31.34 -44.29
N PHE A 34 25.02 -31.52 -44.34
CA PHE A 34 24.23 -32.67 -43.88
C PHE A 34 24.61 -33.98 -44.64
N PRO A 35 24.24 -35.19 -44.08
CA PRO A 35 23.05 -35.83 -44.58
C PRO A 35 22.14 -36.45 -43.51
N GLY A 36 20.87 -36.57 -43.92
CA GLY A 36 19.68 -36.84 -43.19
C GLY A 36 19.42 -38.27 -42.72
N SER A 37 18.44 -38.36 -41.87
CA SER A 37 17.39 -39.40 -41.86
C SER A 37 16.30 -38.99 -40.86
N ALA A 38 15.07 -39.12 -41.27
CA ALA A 38 13.84 -38.93 -40.50
C ALA A 38 13.38 -40.27 -39.88
N PRO A 39 12.22 -40.33 -39.21
CA PRO A 39 11.82 -39.69 -37.98
C PRO A 39 11.45 -40.73 -36.90
N SER A 40 11.52 -40.41 -35.64
CA SER A 40 10.75 -41.15 -34.64
C SER A 40 10.10 -40.22 -33.60
N LYS A 41 8.80 -40.35 -33.53
CA LYS A 41 7.89 -39.78 -32.58
C LYS A 41 8.36 -40.07 -31.13
N ARG A 42 8.71 -39.08 -30.40
CA ARG A 42 8.47 -38.99 -28.95
C ARG A 42 8.37 -37.54 -28.58
N ARG A 43 7.11 -37.04 -28.50
CA ARG A 43 6.74 -35.89 -27.69
C ARG A 43 7.10 -36.24 -26.24
N ARG A 44 8.18 -35.70 -25.75
CA ARG A 44 8.40 -35.57 -24.32
C ARG A 44 8.14 -34.11 -24.02
N ALA A 45 6.95 -33.87 -23.45
CA ALA A 45 6.61 -32.62 -22.82
C ALA A 45 7.73 -32.28 -21.84
N MET A 46 8.34 -31.12 -21.99
CA MET A 46 8.96 -30.42 -20.87
C MET A 46 7.83 -30.08 -19.92
N GLN A 47 7.65 -30.89 -18.91
CA GLN A 47 7.00 -30.50 -17.69
C GLN A 47 7.96 -29.48 -17.03
N GLU A 48 7.59 -28.22 -17.10
CA GLU A 48 8.01 -27.25 -16.11
C GLU A 48 7.53 -27.78 -14.77
N ASP A 49 8.47 -28.08 -13.89
CA ASP A 49 8.24 -28.39 -12.49
C ASP A 49 7.72 -27.11 -11.81
N THR A 50 6.44 -26.81 -12.01
CA THR A 50 5.72 -25.91 -11.12
C THR A 50 5.50 -26.70 -9.84
N THR A 51 6.35 -26.47 -8.85
CA THR A 51 6.04 -26.76 -7.46
C THR A 51 4.65 -26.19 -7.20
N ASP A 52 3.71 -27.05 -6.87
CA ASP A 52 2.30 -26.78 -6.58
C ASP A 52 2.21 -26.14 -5.17
N GLU A 53 2.91 -25.01 -4.98
CA GLU A 53 2.84 -24.21 -3.78
C GLU A 53 1.58 -23.34 -3.86
N LEU A 54 0.69 -23.51 -2.88
CA LEU A 54 -0.50 -22.67 -2.76
C LEU A 54 -0.08 -21.19 -2.68
N PRO A 55 -0.78 -20.29 -3.39
CA PRO A 55 -0.45 -18.87 -3.36
C PRO A 55 -0.53 -18.33 -1.92
N SER A 56 0.27 -17.34 -1.59
CA SER A 56 0.11 -16.65 -0.30
C SER A 56 -1.24 -15.94 -0.21
N VAL A 57 -1.72 -15.68 1.01
CA VAL A 57 -2.97 -14.91 1.21
C VAL A 57 -2.90 -13.55 0.55
N ASP A 58 -1.74 -12.88 0.59
CA ASP A 58 -1.58 -11.56 0.00
C ASP A 58 -1.63 -11.62 -1.53
N GLU A 59 -1.02 -12.62 -2.16
CA GLU A 59 -1.13 -12.86 -3.61
C GLU A 59 -2.56 -13.19 -4.03
N LEU A 60 -3.25 -14.04 -3.26
CA LEU A 60 -4.66 -14.34 -3.52
C LEU A 60 -5.52 -13.08 -3.45
N LEU A 61 -5.38 -12.29 -2.40
CA LEU A 61 -6.17 -11.08 -2.21
C LEU A 61 -5.80 -9.98 -3.21
N GLN A 62 -4.55 -9.93 -3.67
CA GLN A 62 -4.17 -9.06 -4.78
C GLN A 62 -4.88 -9.45 -6.07
N ARG A 63 -4.86 -10.74 -6.46
CA ARG A 63 -5.61 -11.25 -7.63
C ARG A 63 -7.12 -10.97 -7.53
N VAL A 64 -7.67 -11.07 -6.32
CA VAL A 64 -9.08 -10.72 -6.04
C VAL A 64 -9.32 -9.23 -6.24
N ALA A 65 -8.42 -8.37 -5.74
CA ALA A 65 -8.50 -6.93 -5.88
C ALA A 65 -8.43 -6.49 -7.35
N ASP A 66 -7.49 -7.04 -8.12
CA ASP A 66 -7.32 -6.76 -9.55
C ASP A 66 -8.55 -7.12 -10.38
N SER A 67 -9.26 -8.16 -9.94
CA SER A 67 -10.48 -8.65 -10.62
C SER A 67 -11.77 -8.03 -10.04
N TYR A 68 -11.68 -7.24 -8.96
CA TYR A 68 -12.83 -6.86 -8.13
C TYR A 68 -13.95 -6.18 -8.92
N ASP A 69 -13.63 -5.25 -9.81
CA ASP A 69 -14.62 -4.49 -10.57
C ASP A 69 -15.43 -5.38 -11.53
N SER A 70 -14.81 -6.45 -12.03
CA SER A 70 -15.45 -7.45 -12.90
C SER A 70 -16.28 -8.50 -12.16
N LEU A 71 -16.24 -8.53 -10.82
CA LEU A 71 -16.97 -9.51 -10.03
C LEU A 71 -18.47 -9.21 -9.96
N PRO A 72 -19.34 -10.22 -10.06
CA PRO A 72 -20.76 -10.10 -9.72
C PRO A 72 -20.95 -9.63 -8.26
N ARG A 73 -22.03 -8.88 -8.00
CA ARG A 73 -22.33 -8.29 -6.68
C ARG A 73 -22.17 -9.27 -5.50
N GLN A 74 -22.65 -10.50 -5.65
CA GLN A 74 -22.53 -11.53 -4.61
C GLN A 74 -21.08 -11.91 -4.34
N LEU A 75 -20.24 -12.01 -5.37
CA LEU A 75 -18.83 -12.35 -5.22
C LEU A 75 -18.02 -11.17 -4.67
N LYS A 76 -18.41 -9.92 -4.95
CA LYS A 76 -17.84 -8.72 -4.31
C LYS A 76 -18.06 -8.75 -2.80
N SER A 77 -19.23 -9.14 -2.32
CA SER A 77 -19.50 -9.29 -0.88
C SER A 77 -18.59 -10.34 -0.23
N VAL A 78 -18.36 -11.48 -0.89
CA VAL A 78 -17.45 -12.52 -0.41
C VAL A 78 -16.01 -12.01 -0.40
N ALA A 79 -15.54 -11.35 -1.46
CA ALA A 79 -14.20 -10.75 -1.54
C ALA A 79 -13.95 -9.79 -0.36
N THR A 80 -14.88 -8.89 -0.12
CA THR A 80 -14.82 -7.93 0.99
C THR A 80 -14.78 -8.63 2.36
N TYR A 81 -15.58 -9.70 2.53
CA TYR A 81 -15.57 -10.48 3.76
C TYR A 81 -14.21 -11.14 4.02
N LEU A 82 -13.63 -11.80 3.01
CA LEU A 82 -12.33 -12.45 3.13
C LEU A 82 -11.23 -11.47 3.52
N GLU A 83 -11.24 -10.26 2.94
CA GLU A 83 -10.27 -9.22 3.28
C GLU A 83 -10.43 -8.71 4.72
N GLN A 84 -11.67 -8.48 5.15
CA GLN A 84 -11.96 -7.91 6.47
C GLN A 84 -11.82 -8.91 7.61
N HIS A 85 -11.97 -10.21 7.34
CA HIS A 85 -12.06 -11.28 8.34
C HIS A 85 -10.99 -12.37 8.15
N ARG A 86 -9.81 -12.01 7.64
CA ARG A 86 -8.71 -12.94 7.29
C ARG A 86 -8.43 -13.99 8.37
N SER A 87 -8.55 -13.62 9.65
CA SER A 87 -8.30 -14.53 10.78
C SER A 87 -9.46 -15.47 11.07
N SER A 88 -10.71 -15.09 10.83
CA SER A 88 -11.85 -15.93 11.06
C SER A 88 -12.17 -16.87 9.89
N VAL A 89 -11.81 -16.46 8.67
CA VAL A 89 -11.95 -17.30 7.46
C VAL A 89 -11.42 -18.72 7.64
N MET A 90 -10.37 -18.90 8.42
CA MET A 90 -9.75 -20.21 8.67
C MET A 90 -10.65 -21.20 9.40
N VAL A 91 -11.57 -20.70 10.21
CA VAL A 91 -12.45 -21.51 11.07
C VAL A 91 -13.92 -21.36 10.71
N ASP A 92 -14.28 -20.32 9.93
CA ASP A 92 -15.67 -20.07 9.54
C ASP A 92 -16.15 -21.14 8.55
N ARG A 93 -17.38 -21.59 8.74
CA ARG A 93 -18.01 -22.49 7.78
C ARG A 93 -18.51 -21.69 6.58
N THR A 94 -18.58 -22.34 5.41
CA THR A 94 -19.13 -21.74 4.18
C THR A 94 -20.51 -21.10 4.42
N ALA A 95 -21.34 -21.72 5.27
CA ALA A 95 -22.68 -21.21 5.61
C ALA A 95 -22.60 -19.93 6.46
N ASP A 96 -21.66 -19.81 7.37
CA ASP A 96 -21.50 -18.65 8.26
C ASP A 96 -21.02 -17.44 7.45
N ILE A 97 -20.06 -17.66 6.54
CA ILE A 97 -19.60 -16.64 5.60
C ILE A 97 -20.73 -16.18 4.68
N ALA A 98 -21.49 -17.13 4.13
CA ALA A 98 -22.62 -16.83 3.26
C ALA A 98 -23.66 -15.97 3.97
N ALA A 99 -24.01 -16.33 5.22
CA ALA A 99 -24.93 -15.56 6.06
C ALA A 99 -24.40 -14.15 6.34
N SER A 100 -23.12 -14.01 6.69
CA SER A 100 -22.47 -12.72 6.96
C SER A 100 -22.41 -11.82 5.72
N CYS A 101 -22.28 -12.43 4.51
CA CYS A 101 -22.27 -11.72 3.24
C CYS A 101 -23.67 -11.45 2.67
N GLY A 102 -24.73 -12.02 3.26
CA GLY A 102 -26.08 -11.96 2.70
C GLY A 102 -26.23 -12.67 1.34
N VAL A 103 -25.51 -13.79 1.13
CA VAL A 103 -25.49 -14.55 -0.11
C VAL A 103 -25.81 -16.03 0.12
N HIS A 104 -26.13 -16.76 -0.95
CA HIS A 104 -26.29 -18.20 -0.85
C HIS A 104 -24.92 -18.91 -0.71
N PRO A 105 -24.78 -20.01 0.06
CA PRO A 105 -23.50 -20.74 0.21
C PRO A 105 -22.81 -21.12 -1.09
N SER A 106 -23.56 -21.39 -2.17
CA SER A 106 -22.99 -21.65 -3.48
C SER A 106 -22.22 -20.46 -4.09
N ALA A 107 -22.48 -19.23 -3.65
CA ALA A 107 -21.71 -18.06 -4.10
C ALA A 107 -20.29 -18.06 -3.52
N VAL A 108 -20.14 -18.55 -2.27
CA VAL A 108 -18.81 -18.69 -1.63
C VAL A 108 -17.99 -19.77 -2.34
N VAL A 109 -18.61 -20.89 -2.72
CA VAL A 109 -17.96 -21.95 -3.50
C VAL A 109 -17.57 -21.46 -4.88
N ARG A 110 -18.47 -20.79 -5.60
CA ARG A 110 -18.20 -20.18 -6.93
C ARG A 110 -17.10 -19.13 -6.86
N PHE A 111 -17.00 -18.41 -5.75
CA PHE A 111 -15.91 -17.48 -5.53
C PHE A 111 -14.57 -18.23 -5.51
N ALA A 112 -14.44 -19.28 -4.70
CA ALA A 112 -13.22 -20.08 -4.65
C ALA A 112 -12.85 -20.67 -6.02
N GLN A 113 -13.82 -21.23 -6.74
CA GLN A 113 -13.62 -21.80 -8.08
C GLN A 113 -13.16 -20.75 -9.11
N ARG A 114 -13.68 -19.53 -9.04
CA ARG A 114 -13.25 -18.44 -9.93
C ARG A 114 -11.76 -18.10 -9.77
N PHE A 115 -11.22 -18.26 -8.59
CA PHE A 115 -9.81 -17.98 -8.29
C PHE A 115 -8.91 -19.23 -8.35
N GLY A 116 -9.40 -20.33 -8.92
CA GLY A 116 -8.62 -21.52 -9.26
C GLY A 116 -8.60 -22.60 -8.18
N PHE A 117 -9.44 -22.50 -7.15
CA PHE A 117 -9.57 -23.50 -6.10
C PHE A 117 -10.67 -24.50 -6.42
N SER A 118 -10.52 -25.76 -5.98
CA SER A 118 -11.55 -26.80 -6.17
C SER A 118 -12.85 -26.48 -5.42
N GLY A 119 -12.74 -25.77 -4.30
CA GLY A 119 -13.83 -25.33 -3.44
C GLY A 119 -13.37 -24.42 -2.34
N PHE A 120 -14.30 -24.01 -1.45
CA PHE A 120 -13.98 -23.08 -0.38
C PHE A 120 -12.98 -23.66 0.65
N SER A 121 -13.03 -24.96 0.93
CA SER A 121 -12.08 -25.60 1.86
C SER A 121 -10.65 -25.52 1.37
N ASP A 122 -10.43 -25.60 0.07
CA ASP A 122 -9.15 -25.48 -0.58
C ASP A 122 -8.62 -24.04 -0.52
N LEU A 123 -9.47 -23.05 -0.82
CA LEU A 123 -9.16 -21.64 -0.60
C LEU A 123 -8.87 -21.34 0.88
N GLN A 124 -9.62 -21.94 1.81
CA GLN A 124 -9.44 -21.79 3.24
C GLN A 124 -8.07 -22.28 3.72
N GLU A 125 -7.50 -23.30 3.03
CA GLU A 125 -6.18 -23.82 3.35
C GLU A 125 -5.08 -22.77 3.15
N VAL A 126 -5.21 -21.91 2.14
CA VAL A 126 -4.31 -20.75 1.93
C VAL A 126 -4.29 -19.85 3.17
N PHE A 127 -5.45 -19.54 3.72
CA PHE A 127 -5.53 -18.75 4.95
C PHE A 127 -4.96 -19.50 6.16
N LYS A 128 -5.18 -20.81 6.27
CA LYS A 128 -4.62 -21.63 7.36
C LYS A 128 -3.11 -21.69 7.31
N GLN A 129 -2.52 -21.91 6.14
CA GLN A 129 -1.07 -21.95 5.96
C GLN A 129 -0.41 -20.61 6.28
N ALA A 130 -1.00 -19.51 5.82
CA ALA A 130 -0.51 -18.17 6.17
C ALA A 130 -0.63 -17.91 7.67
N TYR A 131 -1.63 -18.49 8.33
CA TYR A 131 -1.81 -18.33 9.77
C TYR A 131 -0.85 -19.19 10.58
N THR A 132 -0.51 -20.38 10.12
CA THR A 132 0.51 -21.24 10.75
C THR A 132 1.93 -20.69 10.48
N GLY A 133 2.16 -20.04 9.32
CA GLY A 133 3.43 -19.43 8.95
C GLY A 133 3.63 -17.97 9.39
N GLN A 134 2.59 -17.15 9.36
CA GLN A 134 2.67 -15.69 9.52
C GLN A 134 1.50 -15.09 10.31
N ASN A 135 1.35 -15.45 11.57
CA ASN A 135 0.36 -14.79 12.44
C ASN A 135 0.82 -13.39 12.87
N VAL A 136 0.88 -12.42 11.93
CA VAL A 136 1.43 -11.09 12.17
C VAL A 136 0.36 -10.07 12.58
N SER A 137 -0.84 -10.15 12.04
CA SER A 137 -1.85 -9.09 12.20
C SER A 137 -2.52 -9.03 13.58
N GLY A 138 -2.59 -10.15 14.32
CA GLY A 138 -3.17 -10.20 15.66
C GLY A 138 -2.16 -10.34 16.80
N GLN A 139 -0.89 -10.59 16.51
CA GLN A 139 0.13 -10.82 17.54
C GLN A 139 0.60 -9.51 18.18
N THR A 140 0.76 -9.56 19.51
CA THR A 140 1.42 -8.49 20.26
C THR A 140 2.90 -8.40 19.89
N TYR A 141 3.53 -7.26 20.12
CA TYR A 141 4.98 -7.09 19.93
C TYR A 141 5.79 -8.17 20.66
N LYS A 142 5.38 -8.52 21.88
CA LYS A 142 6.01 -9.56 22.70
C LYS A 142 5.96 -10.94 22.02
N GLN A 143 4.82 -11.30 21.44
CA GLN A 143 4.65 -12.58 20.73
C GLN A 143 5.50 -12.65 19.46
N ARG A 144 5.62 -11.55 18.72
CA ARG A 144 6.49 -11.47 17.52
C ARG A 144 7.96 -11.66 17.89
N ILE A 145 8.43 -10.98 18.92
CA ILE A 145 9.80 -11.16 19.45
C ILE A 145 10.03 -12.60 19.90
N ARG A 146 9.06 -13.20 20.61
CA ARG A 146 9.18 -14.59 21.04
C ARG A 146 9.29 -15.54 19.86
N LYS A 147 8.43 -15.38 18.85
CA LYS A 147 8.50 -16.17 17.61
C LYS A 147 9.84 -16.02 16.90
N LEU A 148 10.39 -14.80 16.84
CA LEU A 148 11.72 -14.56 16.26
C LEU A 148 12.81 -15.35 17.00
N ILE A 149 12.79 -15.37 18.34
CA ILE A 149 13.73 -16.13 19.16
C ILE A 149 13.60 -17.64 18.87
N ASP A 150 12.36 -18.14 18.78
CA ASP A 150 12.06 -19.57 18.56
C ASP A 150 12.44 -20.03 17.13
N THR A 151 12.31 -19.17 16.13
CA THR A 151 12.56 -19.52 14.70
C THR A 151 14.03 -19.33 14.26
N LYS A 152 14.77 -18.47 14.93
CA LYS A 152 16.21 -18.26 14.67
C LYS A 152 17.01 -18.61 15.92
N PRO A 153 17.31 -19.90 16.14
CA PRO A 153 18.17 -20.31 17.24
C PRO A 153 19.58 -19.78 17.00
N GLY A 154 19.96 -18.76 17.71
CA GLY A 154 21.24 -18.08 17.61
C GLY A 154 21.10 -16.59 17.93
N ARG A 155 22.23 -15.98 18.35
CA ARG A 155 22.21 -14.56 18.70
C ARG A 155 22.29 -13.72 17.44
N LEU A 156 21.15 -13.12 17.04
CA LEU A 156 21.17 -12.10 15.98
C LEU A 156 22.03 -10.91 16.43
N SER A 157 22.97 -10.50 15.60
CA SER A 157 23.71 -9.24 15.86
C SER A 157 22.79 -8.05 15.55
N GLY A 158 22.96 -6.95 16.29
CA GLY A 158 22.21 -5.71 16.01
C GLY A 158 22.40 -5.22 14.58
N GLY A 159 23.61 -5.40 14.02
CA GLY A 159 23.89 -5.05 12.63
C GLY A 159 23.15 -5.91 11.61
N SER A 160 22.93 -7.21 11.87
CA SER A 160 22.13 -8.05 10.97
C SER A 160 20.66 -7.68 11.02
N VAL A 161 20.13 -7.38 12.21
CA VAL A 161 18.74 -6.88 12.35
C VAL A 161 18.55 -5.56 11.58
N ALA A 162 19.49 -4.62 11.73
CA ALA A 162 19.42 -3.35 11.01
C ALA A 162 19.43 -3.53 9.48
N ARG A 163 20.32 -4.39 8.95
CA ARG A 163 20.38 -4.67 7.52
C ARG A 163 19.10 -5.31 6.97
N GLU A 164 18.47 -6.19 7.72
CA GLU A 164 17.16 -6.77 7.33
C GLU A 164 16.06 -5.70 7.23
N PHE A 165 16.01 -4.75 8.17
CA PHE A 165 15.09 -3.63 8.07
C PHE A 165 15.40 -2.71 6.88
N VAL A 166 16.67 -2.41 6.62
CA VAL A 166 17.08 -1.63 5.44
C VAL A 166 16.65 -2.33 4.14
N ALA A 167 16.88 -3.65 4.05
CA ALA A 167 16.45 -4.43 2.89
C ALA A 167 14.92 -4.43 2.73
N ALA A 168 14.19 -4.62 3.84
CA ALA A 168 12.73 -4.56 3.82
C ALA A 168 12.20 -3.18 3.40
N CYS A 169 12.80 -2.10 3.88
CA CYS A 169 12.43 -0.74 3.47
C CYS A 169 12.68 -0.51 1.98
N ARG A 170 13.81 -0.99 1.45
CA ARG A 170 14.11 -0.91 0.01
C ARG A 170 13.04 -1.62 -0.81
N ASN A 171 12.73 -2.87 -0.48
CA ASN A 171 11.68 -3.64 -1.17
C ASN A 171 10.31 -2.93 -1.11
N GLY A 172 9.99 -2.29 0.02
CA GLY A 172 8.75 -1.51 0.15
C GLY A 172 8.72 -0.26 -0.73
N LEU A 173 9.87 0.40 -0.94
CA LEU A 173 9.99 1.53 -1.85
C LEU A 173 9.97 1.10 -3.31
N ASP A 174 10.64 0.00 -3.65
CA ASP A 174 10.60 -0.58 -5.00
C ASP A 174 9.15 -0.99 -5.38
N GLU A 175 8.40 -1.57 -4.45
CA GLU A 175 6.99 -1.91 -4.64
C GLU A 175 6.12 -0.65 -4.81
N LEU A 176 6.38 0.41 -4.02
CA LEU A 176 5.66 1.68 -4.14
C LEU A 176 5.89 2.30 -5.53
N GLU A 177 7.14 2.32 -6.01
CA GLU A 177 7.49 2.82 -7.35
C GLU A 177 6.79 2.02 -8.46
N ALA A 178 6.84 0.68 -8.36
CA ALA A 178 6.26 -0.23 -9.36
C ALA A 178 4.72 -0.17 -9.43
N THR A 179 4.05 0.19 -8.32
CA THR A 179 2.58 0.23 -8.21
C THR A 179 2.02 1.63 -8.08
N PHE A 180 2.84 2.67 -8.33
CA PHE A 180 2.45 4.06 -8.19
C PHE A 180 1.35 4.42 -9.19
N ASP A 181 0.30 5.05 -8.69
CA ASP A 181 -0.87 5.44 -9.46
C ASP A 181 -0.88 6.98 -9.59
N ASP A 182 -0.34 7.47 -10.69
CA ASP A 182 -0.21 8.92 -10.97
C ASP A 182 -1.58 9.61 -10.97
N GLU A 183 -2.63 8.97 -11.51
CA GLU A 183 -3.97 9.54 -11.58
C GLU A 183 -4.57 9.73 -10.18
N GLN A 184 -4.47 8.71 -9.32
CA GLN A 184 -4.94 8.80 -7.94
C GLN A 184 -4.11 9.79 -7.11
N PHE A 185 -2.82 9.88 -7.36
CA PHE A 185 -1.96 10.84 -6.69
C PHE A 185 -2.31 12.27 -7.08
N GLU A 186 -2.48 12.56 -8.36
CA GLU A 186 -2.92 13.85 -8.87
C GLU A 186 -4.30 14.25 -8.35
N ALA A 187 -5.23 13.31 -8.31
CA ALA A 187 -6.56 13.52 -7.72
C ALA A 187 -6.44 13.87 -6.22
N ALA A 188 -5.55 13.20 -5.47
CA ALA A 188 -5.31 13.50 -4.07
C ALA A 188 -4.72 14.91 -3.87
N VAL A 189 -3.73 15.31 -4.67
CA VAL A 189 -3.14 16.66 -4.59
C VAL A 189 -4.19 17.72 -4.91
N SER A 190 -4.95 17.55 -5.99
CA SER A 190 -6.03 18.48 -6.37
C SER A 190 -7.10 18.60 -5.29
N MET A 191 -7.48 17.49 -4.67
CA MET A 191 -8.45 17.48 -3.59
C MET A 191 -7.96 18.27 -2.36
N LEU A 192 -6.68 18.13 -1.99
CA LEU A 192 -6.05 18.87 -0.90
C LEU A 192 -5.89 20.35 -1.22
N GLU A 193 -5.57 20.69 -2.47
CA GLU A 193 -5.47 22.07 -2.96
C GLU A 193 -6.78 22.84 -2.78
N HIS A 194 -7.94 22.22 -3.06
CA HIS A 194 -9.25 22.85 -2.94
C HIS A 194 -9.89 22.73 -1.56
N ALA A 195 -9.26 22.01 -0.62
CA ALA A 195 -9.79 21.82 0.72
C ALA A 195 -9.87 23.12 1.52
N GLU A 196 -11.01 23.37 2.20
CA GLU A 196 -11.15 24.44 3.20
C GLU A 196 -10.36 24.07 4.48
N ASN A 197 -10.56 22.85 4.96
CA ASN A 197 -9.83 22.29 6.08
C ASN A 197 -9.38 20.87 5.75
N ILE A 198 -8.25 20.46 6.30
CA ILE A 198 -7.71 19.11 6.16
C ILE A 198 -7.70 18.46 7.53
N TYR A 199 -8.47 17.40 7.71
CA TYR A 199 -8.45 16.56 8.91
C TYR A 199 -7.60 15.32 8.64
N VAL A 200 -6.69 15.01 9.55
CA VAL A 200 -5.81 13.84 9.41
C VAL A 200 -6.06 12.86 10.53
N ILE A 201 -6.36 11.61 10.21
CA ILE A 201 -6.49 10.55 11.19
C ILE A 201 -5.61 9.35 10.84
N GLY A 202 -4.84 8.92 11.82
CA GLY A 202 -4.12 7.66 11.86
C GLY A 202 -3.90 7.29 13.31
N VAL A 203 -4.24 6.06 13.71
CA VAL A 203 -4.13 5.61 15.09
C VAL A 203 -3.10 4.52 15.24
N ARG A 204 -2.65 4.28 16.48
CA ARG A 204 -1.62 3.30 16.80
C ARG A 204 -0.34 3.58 16.01
N ARG A 205 0.15 2.63 15.21
CA ARG A 205 1.36 2.82 14.39
C ARG A 205 1.21 3.90 13.32
N SER A 206 0.04 4.02 12.70
CA SER A 206 -0.24 5.05 11.70
C SER A 206 -0.24 6.47 12.29
N PHE A 207 -0.31 6.62 13.62
CA PHE A 207 -0.26 7.91 14.29
C PHE A 207 1.06 8.65 14.01
N ALA A 208 2.18 7.92 13.91
CA ALA A 208 3.47 8.53 13.57
C ALA A 208 3.43 9.21 12.20
N VAL A 209 2.82 8.55 11.20
CA VAL A 209 2.67 9.11 9.85
C VAL A 209 1.65 10.26 9.85
N ALA A 210 0.52 10.10 10.55
CA ALA A 210 -0.48 11.16 10.66
C ALA A 210 0.09 12.43 11.31
N SER A 211 0.91 12.28 12.35
CA SER A 211 1.60 13.41 12.98
C SER A 211 2.61 14.06 12.04
N TYR A 212 3.36 13.25 11.28
CA TYR A 212 4.32 13.75 10.31
C TYR A 212 3.65 14.57 9.20
N ILE A 213 2.60 14.06 8.57
CA ILE A 213 1.95 14.78 7.48
C ILE A 213 1.24 16.05 7.98
N VAL A 214 0.67 16.04 9.20
CA VAL A 214 0.13 17.27 9.82
C VAL A 214 1.24 18.30 9.99
N TYR A 215 2.39 17.90 10.57
CA TYR A 215 3.54 18.80 10.69
C TYR A 215 3.95 19.37 9.32
N ALA A 216 4.06 18.55 8.30
CA ALA A 216 4.47 18.99 6.97
C ALA A 216 3.43 19.97 6.37
N LEU A 217 2.15 19.61 6.41
CA LEU A 217 1.07 20.44 5.85
C LEU A 217 0.88 21.78 6.58
N GLN A 218 1.26 21.89 7.86
CA GLN A 218 1.24 23.17 8.59
C GLN A 218 2.23 24.22 8.07
N HIS A 219 3.19 23.82 7.20
CA HIS A 219 4.04 24.76 6.48
C HIS A 219 3.39 25.33 5.21
N THR A 220 2.17 24.92 4.89
CA THR A 220 1.34 25.51 3.83
C THR A 220 0.29 26.46 4.43
N ALA A 221 -0.39 27.23 3.59
CA ALA A 221 -1.50 28.10 4.00
C ALA A 221 -2.78 27.32 4.39
N LYS A 222 -2.76 25.97 4.37
CA LYS A 222 -3.93 25.14 4.67
C LYS A 222 -4.20 25.03 6.17
N ARG A 223 -5.49 24.95 6.53
CA ARG A 223 -5.93 24.68 7.90
C ARG A 223 -5.92 23.17 8.13
N VAL A 224 -5.02 22.69 8.98
CA VAL A 224 -4.79 21.26 9.21
C VAL A 224 -5.09 20.87 10.65
N HIS A 225 -5.88 19.82 10.83
CA HIS A 225 -6.35 19.34 12.13
C HIS A 225 -5.96 17.86 12.33
N LEU A 226 -5.19 17.56 13.37
CA LEU A 226 -4.91 16.18 13.77
C LEU A 226 -6.06 15.63 14.61
N VAL A 227 -6.72 14.60 14.12
CA VAL A 227 -7.70 13.82 14.89
C VAL A 227 -6.94 12.81 15.73
N SER A 228 -6.40 13.30 16.86
CA SER A 228 -5.53 12.53 17.74
C SER A 228 -6.28 11.56 18.67
N GLY A 229 -7.55 11.85 18.93
CA GLY A 229 -8.36 11.14 19.90
C GLY A 229 -7.88 11.36 21.34
N PHE A 230 -7.12 12.41 21.62
CA PHE A 230 -6.68 12.73 22.98
C PHE A 230 -7.89 12.82 23.92
N GLY A 231 -7.79 12.19 25.08
CA GLY A 231 -8.91 12.07 26.00
C GLY A 231 -10.11 11.24 25.50
N GLY A 232 -9.92 10.43 24.43
CA GLY A 232 -11.02 9.68 23.80
C GLY A 232 -11.89 10.48 22.83
N MET A 233 -11.56 11.74 22.55
CA MET A 233 -12.38 12.72 21.84
C MET A 233 -12.36 12.60 20.31
N PHE A 234 -12.26 11.41 19.73
CA PHE A 234 -12.33 11.23 18.27
C PHE A 234 -13.63 11.77 17.67
N ARG A 235 -14.74 11.54 18.37
CA ARG A 235 -16.07 11.94 17.91
C ARG A 235 -16.22 13.46 17.88
N GLU A 236 -15.73 14.10 18.91
CA GLU A 236 -15.76 15.54 19.06
C GLU A 236 -14.86 16.24 18.05
N GLN A 237 -13.67 15.71 17.84
CA GLN A 237 -12.68 16.26 16.91
C GLN A 237 -13.13 16.17 15.43
N ILE A 238 -13.84 15.10 15.04
CA ILE A 238 -14.30 14.95 13.65
C ILE A 238 -15.70 15.55 13.43
N ARG A 239 -16.42 15.94 14.46
CA ARG A 239 -17.81 16.39 14.39
C ARG A 239 -18.02 17.62 13.50
N SER A 240 -17.02 18.50 13.43
CA SER A 240 -17.09 19.76 12.69
C SER A 240 -16.80 19.62 11.19
N VAL A 241 -16.42 18.42 10.73
CA VAL A 241 -16.16 18.17 9.30
C VAL A 241 -17.41 18.43 8.47
N LYS A 242 -17.24 19.09 7.32
CA LYS A 242 -18.33 19.50 6.42
C LYS A 242 -17.94 19.36 4.96
N LYS A 243 -18.88 19.59 4.07
CA LYS A 243 -18.63 19.70 2.62
C LYS A 243 -17.59 20.82 2.36
N GLY A 244 -16.62 20.55 1.49
CA GLY A 244 -15.46 21.41 1.23
C GLY A 244 -14.23 21.04 2.05
N ASP A 245 -14.37 20.20 3.08
CA ASP A 245 -13.25 19.66 3.85
C ASP A 245 -12.75 18.35 3.26
N VAL A 246 -11.51 18.00 3.58
CA VAL A 246 -10.88 16.72 3.24
C VAL A 246 -10.44 15.98 4.50
N VAL A 247 -10.71 14.68 4.56
CA VAL A 247 -10.20 13.79 5.61
C VAL A 247 -9.14 12.86 5.03
N ILE A 248 -7.88 12.99 5.47
CA ILE A 248 -6.81 12.03 5.19
C ILE A 248 -6.88 10.92 6.23
N ALA A 249 -7.23 9.71 5.79
CA ALA A 249 -7.37 8.54 6.65
C ALA A 249 -6.26 7.52 6.37
N ILE A 250 -5.35 7.33 7.33
CA ILE A 250 -4.19 6.43 7.22
C ILE A 250 -4.47 5.19 8.07
N SER A 251 -4.71 4.05 7.43
CA SER A 251 -5.02 2.82 8.16
C SER A 251 -4.64 1.58 7.36
N PHE A 252 -3.97 0.67 8.06
CA PHE A 252 -3.51 -0.62 7.56
C PHE A 252 -4.12 -1.74 8.37
N GLN A 253 -4.13 -2.95 7.83
CA GLN A 253 -4.66 -4.10 8.56
C GLN A 253 -3.85 -4.39 9.84
N PRO A 254 -4.55 -4.65 10.99
CA PRO A 254 -6.00 -4.59 11.22
C PRO A 254 -6.52 -3.15 11.30
N TYR A 255 -7.52 -2.85 10.46
CA TYR A 255 -8.05 -1.50 10.32
C TYR A 255 -8.72 -1.01 11.60
N ALA A 256 -8.30 0.15 12.08
CA ALA A 256 -8.78 0.71 13.34
C ALA A 256 -10.24 1.20 13.25
N ARG A 257 -11.04 0.88 14.26
CA ARG A 257 -12.46 1.27 14.32
C ARG A 257 -12.63 2.79 14.39
N GLU A 258 -11.70 3.47 15.04
CA GLU A 258 -11.65 4.92 15.17
C GLU A 258 -11.52 5.60 13.79
N THR A 259 -10.58 5.12 12.97
CA THR A 259 -10.40 5.62 11.60
C THR A 259 -11.62 5.33 10.73
N GLN A 260 -12.19 4.12 10.81
CA GLN A 260 -13.42 3.78 10.10
C GLN A 260 -14.61 4.68 10.50
N TYR A 261 -14.71 5.01 11.80
CA TYR A 261 -15.73 5.93 12.29
C TYR A 261 -15.58 7.31 11.67
N CYS A 262 -14.37 7.89 11.68
CA CYS A 262 -14.12 9.22 11.15
C CYS A 262 -14.41 9.32 9.64
N VAL A 263 -14.03 8.28 8.88
CA VAL A 263 -14.32 8.21 7.44
C VAL A 263 -15.82 8.14 7.17
N ARG A 264 -16.60 7.39 7.96
CA ARG A 264 -18.06 7.38 7.84
C ARG A 264 -18.68 8.72 8.15
N VAL A 265 -18.18 9.44 9.17
CA VAL A 265 -18.64 10.79 9.51
C VAL A 265 -18.35 11.75 8.36
N ALA A 266 -17.13 11.73 7.82
CA ALA A 266 -16.75 12.53 6.65
C ALA A 266 -17.70 12.30 5.46
N HIS A 267 -17.95 11.05 5.12
CA HIS A 267 -18.87 10.67 4.05
C HIS A 267 -20.30 11.16 4.31
N HIS A 268 -20.80 11.01 5.55
CA HIS A 268 -22.14 11.49 5.92
C HIS A 268 -22.27 13.02 5.77
N HIS A 269 -21.22 13.77 6.09
CA HIS A 269 -21.16 15.22 5.96
C HIS A 269 -20.71 15.71 4.58
N GLN A 270 -20.63 14.81 3.59
CA GLN A 270 -20.22 15.11 2.20
C GLN A 270 -18.81 15.73 2.08
N ALA A 271 -17.94 15.51 3.05
CA ALA A 271 -16.53 15.81 2.96
C ALA A 271 -15.82 14.75 2.09
N GLN A 272 -14.78 15.17 1.38
CA GLN A 272 -13.97 14.25 0.60
C GLN A 272 -13.03 13.43 1.50
N THR A 273 -12.69 12.23 1.09
CA THR A 273 -11.80 11.36 1.88
C THR A 273 -10.66 10.84 1.01
N LEU A 274 -9.43 11.16 1.41
CA LEU A 274 -8.21 10.54 0.91
C LEU A 274 -7.85 9.36 1.82
N VAL A 275 -7.87 8.16 1.28
CA VAL A 275 -7.50 6.94 2.02
C VAL A 275 -6.09 6.50 1.64
N ILE A 276 -5.20 6.34 2.63
CA ILE A 276 -3.88 5.73 2.48
C ILE A 276 -3.92 4.38 3.19
N SER A 277 -3.78 3.27 2.43
CA SER A 277 -4.03 1.92 2.93
C SER A 277 -3.21 0.86 2.16
N ASP A 278 -3.19 -0.37 2.69
CA ASP A 278 -2.48 -1.51 2.13
C ASP A 278 -3.34 -2.39 1.20
N SER A 279 -4.62 -2.09 1.03
CA SER A 279 -5.52 -2.90 0.19
C SER A 279 -6.66 -2.08 -0.41
N ARG A 280 -6.98 -2.38 -1.68
CA ARG A 280 -8.18 -1.87 -2.38
C ARG A 280 -9.48 -2.38 -1.76
N LEU A 281 -9.42 -3.49 -1.03
CA LEU A 281 -10.55 -4.09 -0.32
C LEU A 281 -10.69 -3.60 1.13
N SER A 282 -9.90 -2.61 1.54
CA SER A 282 -10.02 -1.96 2.85
C SER A 282 -11.46 -1.51 3.12
N PRO A 283 -11.97 -1.66 4.36
CA PRO A 283 -13.30 -1.16 4.71
C PRO A 283 -13.45 0.37 4.56
N LEU A 284 -12.35 1.08 4.36
CA LEU A 284 -12.32 2.51 4.09
C LEU A 284 -12.55 2.84 2.62
N SER A 285 -12.14 1.94 1.70
CA SER A 285 -12.12 2.16 0.24
C SER A 285 -13.48 2.57 -0.32
N ARG A 286 -14.58 2.02 0.21
CA ARG A 286 -15.96 2.36 -0.23
C ARG A 286 -16.37 3.81 0.05
N TYR A 287 -15.60 4.53 0.85
CA TYR A 287 -15.85 5.94 1.21
C TYR A 287 -14.79 6.87 0.63
N ALA A 288 -13.79 6.33 -0.04
CA ALA A 288 -12.69 7.10 -0.58
C ALA A 288 -13.13 7.92 -1.80
N SER A 289 -12.76 9.20 -1.83
CA SER A 289 -12.80 10.05 -3.00
C SER A 289 -11.53 9.87 -3.84
N ALA A 290 -10.39 9.66 -3.18
CA ALA A 290 -9.12 9.21 -3.76
C ALA A 290 -8.48 8.18 -2.84
N GLN A 291 -7.70 7.25 -3.40
CA GLN A 291 -7.05 6.19 -2.63
C GLN A 291 -5.62 5.96 -3.09
N LEU A 292 -4.68 6.04 -2.15
CA LEU A 292 -3.28 5.75 -2.37
C LEU A 292 -2.91 4.43 -1.68
N PHE A 293 -2.33 3.52 -2.46
CA PHE A 293 -1.94 2.20 -1.96
C PHE A 293 -0.48 2.19 -1.57
N VAL A 294 -0.20 1.62 -0.40
CA VAL A 294 1.16 1.47 0.10
C VAL A 294 1.34 0.11 0.74
N LYS A 295 2.19 -0.70 0.14
CA LYS A 295 2.61 -1.98 0.71
C LYS A 295 3.96 -1.80 1.40
N GLU A 296 3.92 -1.73 2.72
CA GLU A 296 5.13 -1.53 3.53
C GLU A 296 6.02 -2.76 3.55
N GLY A 297 7.32 -2.55 3.43
CA GLY A 297 8.30 -3.58 3.70
C GLY A 297 8.23 -4.09 5.14
N SER A 298 8.57 -5.37 5.34
CA SER A 298 8.43 -6.04 6.64
C SER A 298 9.66 -6.90 6.93
N ALA A 299 10.24 -6.75 8.11
CA ALA A 299 11.29 -7.60 8.63
C ALA A 299 10.84 -8.20 9.97
N PHE A 300 11.06 -9.50 10.18
CA PHE A 300 10.69 -10.21 11.42
C PHE A 300 9.23 -9.98 11.86
N ALA A 301 8.33 -9.89 10.90
CA ALA A 301 6.92 -9.58 11.16
C ALA A 301 6.66 -8.15 11.70
N PHE A 302 7.63 -7.26 11.64
CA PHE A 302 7.47 -5.84 11.91
C PHE A 302 7.46 -5.07 10.61
N ARG A 303 6.34 -4.45 10.27
CA ARG A 303 6.22 -3.58 9.09
C ARG A 303 6.95 -2.26 9.33
N ALA A 304 7.64 -1.77 8.33
CA ALA A 304 8.17 -0.41 8.29
C ALA A 304 7.04 0.64 8.17
N LEU A 305 7.42 1.89 8.09
CA LEU A 305 6.55 3.03 7.74
C LEU A 305 7.21 3.90 6.66
N THR A 306 8.30 3.41 6.08
CA THR A 306 9.18 4.18 5.20
C THR A 306 8.47 4.59 3.92
N SER A 307 7.77 3.66 3.29
CA SER A 307 7.04 3.92 2.04
C SER A 307 5.87 4.88 2.26
N THR A 308 5.14 4.73 3.37
CA THR A 308 4.03 5.65 3.69
C THR A 308 4.53 7.05 4.01
N ILE A 309 5.65 7.20 4.74
CA ILE A 309 6.26 8.51 5.02
C ILE A 309 6.75 9.14 3.71
N CYS A 310 7.42 8.39 2.85
CA CYS A 310 7.87 8.85 1.54
C CYS A 310 6.68 9.38 0.70
N LEU A 311 5.59 8.62 0.62
CA LEU A 311 4.38 9.04 -0.09
C LEU A 311 3.76 10.31 0.51
N CYS A 312 3.68 10.40 1.84
CA CYS A 312 3.16 11.60 2.53
C CYS A 312 4.06 12.82 2.29
N GLN A 313 5.37 12.63 2.22
CA GLN A 313 6.30 13.71 1.90
C GLN A 313 6.14 14.18 0.46
N ALA A 314 6.02 13.26 -0.49
CA ALA A 314 5.75 13.58 -1.88
C ALA A 314 4.42 14.35 -2.03
N LEU A 315 3.37 13.91 -1.33
CA LEU A 315 2.06 14.57 -1.33
C LEU A 315 2.13 16.01 -0.81
N PHE A 316 2.88 16.21 0.30
CA PHE A 316 3.12 17.56 0.83
C PHE A 316 3.86 18.44 -0.15
N VAL A 317 4.97 17.96 -0.74
CA VAL A 317 5.78 18.75 -1.66
C VAL A 317 4.99 19.10 -2.93
N ALA A 318 4.24 18.15 -3.49
CA ALA A 318 3.40 18.39 -4.66
C ALA A 318 2.31 19.45 -4.38
N LEU A 319 1.67 19.36 -3.20
CA LEU A 319 0.68 20.35 -2.78
C LEU A 319 1.32 21.74 -2.57
N ALA A 320 2.44 21.81 -1.83
CA ALA A 320 3.13 23.06 -1.56
C ALA A 320 3.57 23.77 -2.86
N TYR A 321 4.11 22.99 -3.81
CA TYR A 321 4.49 23.49 -5.12
C TYR A 321 3.31 24.13 -5.87
N ARG A 322 2.14 23.50 -5.87
CA ARG A 322 0.95 24.07 -6.52
C ARG A 322 0.44 25.33 -5.82
N LEU A 323 0.44 25.33 -4.48
CA LEU A 323 -0.02 26.49 -3.71
C LEU A 323 0.89 27.71 -3.91
N GLU A 324 2.21 27.53 -3.99
CA GLU A 324 3.17 28.59 -4.26
C GLU A 324 3.02 29.16 -5.69
N LEU A 325 2.82 28.28 -6.69
CA LEU A 325 2.54 28.72 -8.07
C LEU A 325 1.28 29.60 -8.14
N ASN A 326 0.21 29.19 -7.46
CA ASN A 326 -1.03 29.95 -7.43
C ASN A 326 -0.85 31.33 -6.76
N VAL A 327 0.04 31.45 -5.78
CA VAL A 327 0.38 32.72 -5.12
C VAL A 327 1.18 33.61 -6.07
N GLU A 328 2.14 33.08 -6.80
CA GLU A 328 2.92 33.82 -7.79
C GLU A 328 2.05 34.33 -8.94
N GLU A 329 1.18 33.51 -9.50
CA GLU A 329 0.20 33.91 -10.53
C GLU A 329 -0.76 34.98 -10.02
N SER A 330 -1.17 34.91 -8.76
CA SER A 330 -2.03 35.93 -8.14
C SER A 330 -1.32 37.27 -7.90
N LYS A 331 -0.02 37.27 -7.62
CA LYS A 331 0.80 38.48 -7.50
C LYS A 331 1.03 39.17 -8.85
N ASP A 332 1.22 38.39 -9.92
CA ASP A 332 1.36 38.94 -11.29
C ASP A 332 0.07 39.57 -11.81
N THR A 333 -1.09 39.18 -11.28
CA THR A 333 -2.41 39.69 -11.70
C THR A 333 -2.95 40.83 -10.83
N GLY A 334 -2.38 41.11 -9.68
CA GLY A 334 -2.84 42.18 -8.78
C GLY A 334 -1.77 42.63 -7.82
N GLY A 335 -1.16 43.78 -8.14
CA GLY A 335 -0.20 44.40 -7.27
C GLY A 335 -0.80 44.66 -5.87
N TYR A 336 -0.18 44.03 -4.88
CA TYR A 336 -0.15 44.50 -3.51
C TYR A 336 1.33 44.56 -3.11
N ASP A 337 1.89 45.76 -3.27
CA ASP A 337 3.11 46.14 -2.59
C ASP A 337 2.78 46.27 -1.10
N ASP A 338 3.41 45.45 -0.27
CA ASP A 338 3.59 45.68 1.16
C ASP A 338 5.01 46.16 1.44
#